data_cc4cbd085b876725795518c1d4d6693e
#
_entry.id   cc4cbd085b876725795518c1d4d6693e
#
_cell.length_a   1.000
_cell.length_b   1.000
_cell.length_c   1.000
_cell.angle_alpha   90.00
_cell.angle_beta   90.00
_cell.angle_gamma   90.00
#
_symmetry.space_group_name_H-M   'P 1'
#
loop_
_entity.id
_entity.type
_entity.pdbx_description
1 polymer ?
#
loop_
_entity_poly.entity_id
_entity_poly.type
_entity_poly.pdbx_seq_one_letter_code
_entity_poly.pdbx_strand_id
1 'polypeptide(L)'
;MIPIPTGVRVWLATGYTDMRKGFDGLALIVQETLKRDPHSGHLFVFRGRRGDLIKCLWSDGQGLCLFAKRLERGRFLWPSTADGTVTISTAQLGYLLEGIDWRMPQKTWRPTAVG
;
A
#
# COMPACT_ATOMS: atom_id res chain seq x y z
N MET A 1 3.31 0.84 -11.70
CA MET A 1 4.28 0.99 -10.62
C MET A 1 5.57 0.30 -11.02
N ILE A 2 6.69 0.77 -10.52
CA ILE A 2 7.98 0.16 -10.86
C ILE A 2 8.10 -1.22 -10.25
N PRO A 3 8.94 -2.09 -10.83
CA PRO A 3 9.12 -3.42 -10.28
C PRO A 3 9.68 -3.39 -8.86
N ILE A 4 9.21 -4.31 -8.02
CA ILE A 4 9.65 -4.42 -6.65
C ILE A 4 10.57 -5.63 -6.54
N PRO A 5 11.78 -5.46 -5.96
CA PRO A 5 12.70 -6.57 -5.82
C PRO A 5 12.15 -7.70 -4.96
N THR A 6 12.63 -8.89 -5.19
CA THR A 6 12.28 -10.07 -4.39
C THR A 6 12.72 -9.84 -2.93
N GLY A 7 11.91 -10.30 -2.01
CA GLY A 7 12.22 -10.19 -0.58
C GLY A 7 11.77 -8.92 0.09
N VAL A 8 11.23 -7.98 -0.67
CA VAL A 8 10.66 -6.77 -0.08
C VAL A 8 9.33 -7.10 0.57
N ARG A 9 9.17 -6.63 1.79
CA ARG A 9 7.89 -6.74 2.48
C ARG A 9 7.05 -5.50 2.22
N VAL A 10 5.75 -5.71 2.15
CA VAL A 10 4.79 -4.62 1.95
C VAL A 10 3.95 -4.50 3.22
N TRP A 11 4.03 -3.35 3.85
CA TRP A 11 3.31 -3.05 5.08
C TRP A 11 2.17 -2.10 4.79
N LEU A 12 0.96 -2.46 5.23
CA LEU A 12 -0.19 -1.58 5.11
C LEU A 12 -0.42 -0.91 6.46
N ALA A 13 -0.35 0.41 6.47
CA ALA A 13 -0.70 1.16 7.67
C ALA A 13 -2.21 1.13 7.82
N THR A 14 -2.71 0.68 8.97
CA THR A 14 -4.14 0.72 9.23
C THR A 14 -4.54 2.09 9.71
N GLY A 15 -5.84 2.38 9.62
CA GLY A 15 -6.32 3.72 9.93
C GLY A 15 -6.09 4.67 8.77
N TYR A 16 -6.34 5.91 9.02
CA TYR A 16 -6.24 6.93 7.98
C TYR A 16 -4.98 7.76 8.16
N THR A 17 -4.36 8.11 7.05
CA THR A 17 -3.20 8.99 7.03
C THR A 17 -3.58 10.28 6.33
N ASP A 18 -3.03 11.38 6.80
CA ASP A 18 -3.21 12.66 6.11
C ASP A 18 -2.47 12.59 4.79
N MET A 19 -3.23 12.56 3.70
CA MET A 19 -2.69 12.37 2.36
C MET A 19 -1.94 13.60 1.82
N ARG A 20 -1.91 14.67 2.59
CA ARG A 20 -1.08 15.82 2.23
C ARG A 20 0.39 15.60 2.59
N LYS A 21 0.68 14.60 3.41
CA LYS A 21 2.05 14.29 3.80
C LYS A 21 2.83 13.75 2.63
N GLY A 22 4.07 14.18 2.53
CA GLY A 22 5.00 13.71 1.51
C GLY A 22 6.08 12.84 2.13
N PHE A 23 7.28 12.89 1.56
CA PHE A 23 8.39 12.01 1.96
C PHE A 23 8.65 12.05 3.45
N ASP A 24 8.91 13.24 4.00
CA ASP A 24 9.33 13.35 5.39
C ASP A 24 8.20 13.02 6.35
N GLY A 25 7.01 13.48 6.07
CA GLY A 25 5.87 13.21 6.93
C GLY A 25 5.52 11.73 6.98
N LEU A 26 5.56 11.05 5.84
CA LEU A 26 5.28 9.62 5.81
C LEU A 26 6.41 8.82 6.44
N ALA A 27 7.66 9.21 6.21
CA ALA A 27 8.79 8.55 6.86
C ALA A 27 8.69 8.68 8.37
N LEU A 28 8.24 9.81 8.87
CA LEU A 28 8.05 10.00 10.29
C LEU A 28 6.98 9.07 10.85
N ILE A 29 5.89 8.86 10.12
CA ILE A 29 4.87 7.91 10.52
C ILE A 29 5.45 6.49 10.60
N VAL A 30 6.27 6.10 9.64
CA VAL A 30 6.91 4.79 9.67
C VAL A 30 7.73 4.63 10.94
N GLN A 31 8.53 5.63 11.29
CA GLN A 31 9.37 5.57 12.48
C GLN A 31 8.57 5.62 13.77
N GLU A 32 7.68 6.57 13.88
CA GLU A 32 7.06 6.91 15.17
C GLU A 32 5.82 6.08 15.45
N THR A 33 5.04 5.81 14.43
CA THR A 33 3.76 5.10 14.60
C THR A 33 3.90 3.63 14.30
N LEU A 34 4.55 3.29 13.20
CA LEU A 34 4.69 1.90 12.79
C LEU A 34 5.92 1.23 13.39
N LYS A 35 6.81 2.02 14.00
CA LYS A 35 8.02 1.52 14.67
C LYS A 35 8.90 0.73 13.71
N ARG A 36 9.02 1.21 12.50
CA ARG A 36 9.83 0.60 11.46
C ARG A 36 10.83 1.62 10.93
N ASP A 37 11.79 1.12 10.16
CA ASP A 37 12.80 1.97 9.53
C ASP A 37 12.36 2.28 8.10
N PRO A 38 12.09 3.55 7.76
CA PRO A 38 11.69 3.89 6.39
C PRO A 38 12.78 3.62 5.36
N HIS A 39 14.03 3.46 5.81
CA HIS A 39 15.15 3.18 4.91
C HIS A 39 15.49 1.70 4.81
N SER A 40 14.62 0.83 5.31
CA SER A 40 14.86 -0.60 5.34
C SER A 40 14.77 -1.27 3.97
N GLY A 41 14.28 -0.58 2.98
CA GLY A 41 14.04 -1.18 1.66
C GLY A 41 12.67 -1.80 1.52
N HIS A 42 11.91 -1.86 2.58
CA HIS A 42 10.54 -2.35 2.53
C HIS A 42 9.58 -1.25 2.09
N LEU A 43 8.41 -1.66 1.66
CA LEU A 43 7.43 -0.74 1.12
C LEU A 43 6.32 -0.50 2.13
N PHE A 44 5.94 0.75 2.31
CA PHE A 44 4.90 1.14 3.25
C PHE A 44 3.77 1.81 2.50
N VAL A 45 2.54 1.36 2.74
CA VAL A 45 1.37 1.80 2.00
C VAL A 45 0.39 2.49 2.95
N PHE A 46 -0.04 3.66 2.56
CA PHE A 46 -0.93 4.51 3.35
C PHE A 46 -2.17 4.85 2.55
N ARG A 47 -3.28 5.00 3.24
CA ARG A 47 -4.52 5.43 2.61
C ARG A 47 -5.10 6.63 3.31
N GLY A 48 -5.87 7.42 2.56
CA GLY A 48 -6.61 8.53 3.10
C GLY A 48 -7.98 8.12 3.62
N ARG A 49 -8.65 9.07 4.26
CA ARG A 49 -9.96 8.82 4.86
C ARG A 49 -11.00 8.42 3.83
N ARG A 50 -10.92 8.99 2.62
CA ARG A 50 -11.92 8.70 1.58
C ARG A 50 -11.73 7.33 0.95
N GLY A 51 -10.54 6.74 1.10
CA GLY A 51 -10.27 5.42 0.57
C GLY A 51 -9.97 5.37 -0.91
N ASP A 52 -9.90 6.50 -1.58
CA ASP A 52 -9.65 6.56 -3.02
C ASP A 52 -8.22 6.96 -3.37
N LEU A 53 -7.42 7.29 -2.36
CA LEU A 53 -6.03 7.71 -2.56
C LEU A 53 -5.10 6.85 -1.72
N ILE A 54 -4.10 6.30 -2.38
CA ILE A 54 -3.05 5.50 -1.75
C ILE A 54 -1.70 6.17 -2.01
N LYS A 55 -0.82 6.14 -1.03
CA LYS A 55 0.58 6.51 -1.20
C LYS A 55 1.45 5.37 -0.73
N CYS A 56 2.50 5.11 -1.50
CA CYS A 56 3.48 4.06 -1.19
C CYS A 56 4.85 4.70 -1.04
N LEU A 57 5.53 4.40 0.04
CA LEU A 57 6.84 4.96 0.35
C LEU A 57 7.85 3.83 0.50
N TRP A 58 9.02 3.96 -0.14
CA TRP A 58 10.10 2.99 0.04
C TRP A 58 11.43 3.64 -0.26
N SER A 59 12.51 3.04 0.26
CA SER A 59 13.87 3.44 -0.04
C SER A 59 14.45 2.48 -1.06
N ASP A 60 15.04 3.01 -2.14
CA ASP A 60 15.65 2.19 -3.17
C ASP A 60 17.17 2.06 -3.01
N GLY A 61 17.68 2.52 -1.87
CA GLY A 61 19.12 2.50 -1.62
C GLY A 61 19.80 3.81 -1.94
N GLN A 62 19.21 4.63 -2.78
CA GLN A 62 19.70 5.96 -3.09
C GLN A 62 18.87 7.06 -2.44
N GLY A 63 17.60 6.83 -2.27
CA GLY A 63 16.71 7.84 -1.73
C GLY A 63 15.33 7.25 -1.47
N LEU A 64 14.47 8.09 -0.96
CA LEU A 64 13.07 7.71 -0.74
C LEU A 64 12.29 7.92 -2.02
N CYS A 65 11.46 6.94 -2.34
CA CYS A 65 10.56 6.98 -3.48
C CYS A 65 9.13 7.05 -2.97
N LEU A 66 8.31 7.80 -3.66
CA LEU A 66 6.92 7.97 -3.29
C LEU A 66 6.06 7.81 -4.54
N PHE A 67 5.13 6.86 -4.46
CA PHE A 67 4.14 6.64 -5.51
C PHE A 67 2.77 6.97 -4.94
N ALA A 68 1.95 7.66 -5.72
CA ALA A 68 0.59 7.99 -5.31
C ALA A 68 -0.37 7.62 -6.43
N LYS A 69 -1.51 7.06 -6.04
CA LYS A 69 -2.56 6.74 -7.00
C LYS A 69 -3.90 7.11 -6.42
N ARG A 70 -4.68 7.85 -7.20
CA ARG A 70 -6.06 8.19 -6.86
C ARG A 70 -6.98 7.51 -7.86
N LEU A 71 -7.96 6.77 -7.34
CA LEU A 71 -8.99 6.20 -8.20
C LEU A 71 -9.96 7.28 -8.61
N GLU A 72 -10.35 7.26 -9.87
CA GLU A 72 -11.38 8.20 -10.35
C GLU A 72 -12.75 7.80 -9.86
N ARG A 73 -12.94 6.52 -9.60
CA ARG A 73 -14.19 5.97 -9.10
C ARG A 73 -13.91 4.92 -8.07
N GLY A 74 -14.74 4.87 -7.04
CA GLY A 74 -14.68 3.82 -6.04
C GLY A 74 -13.57 4.00 -5.04
N ARG A 75 -13.28 2.96 -4.34
CA ARG A 75 -12.31 2.94 -3.26
C ARG A 75 -11.44 1.71 -3.37
N PHE A 76 -10.23 1.82 -2.85
CA PHE A 76 -9.38 0.65 -2.69
C PHE A 76 -9.97 -0.27 -1.62
N LEU A 77 -9.84 -1.57 -1.83
CA LEU A 77 -10.26 -2.56 -0.83
C LEU A 77 -9.16 -2.66 0.22
N TRP A 78 -9.42 -2.10 1.38
CA TRP A 78 -8.44 -2.04 2.45
C TRP A 78 -8.83 -2.98 3.58
N PRO A 79 -7.87 -3.71 4.16
CA PRO A 79 -8.20 -4.60 5.25
C PRO A 79 -8.64 -3.83 6.48
N SER A 80 -9.60 -4.39 7.19
CA SER A 80 -10.02 -3.85 8.46
C SER A 80 -9.26 -4.59 9.54
N THR A 81 -8.43 -3.89 10.28
CA THR A 81 -7.66 -4.49 11.36
C THR A 81 -7.55 -3.48 12.48
N ALA A 82 -7.48 -4.00 13.70
CA ALA A 82 -7.31 -3.17 14.89
C ALA A 82 -5.83 -2.89 15.15
N ASP A 83 -4.94 -3.62 14.51
CA ASP A 83 -3.51 -3.45 14.73
C ASP A 83 -2.96 -2.32 13.87
N GLY A 84 -1.77 -1.87 14.18
CA GLY A 84 -1.17 -0.75 13.49
C GLY A 84 -0.88 -1.01 12.03
N THR A 85 -0.35 -2.19 11.71
CA THR A 85 -0.01 -2.53 10.34
C THR A 85 -0.33 -3.98 10.05
N VAL A 86 -0.43 -4.28 8.76
CA VAL A 86 -0.58 -5.65 8.27
C VAL A 86 0.34 -5.82 7.07
N THR A 87 0.86 -7.01 6.91
CA THR A 87 1.79 -7.32 5.81
C THR A 87 1.03 -8.02 4.70
N ILE A 88 1.30 -7.63 3.46
CA ILE A 88 0.76 -8.32 2.29
C ILE A 88 1.91 -8.65 1.35
N SER A 89 1.65 -9.55 0.41
CA SER A 89 2.63 -9.89 -0.60
C SER A 89 2.69 -8.80 -1.68
N THR A 90 3.76 -8.82 -2.47
CA THR A 90 3.86 -7.88 -3.59
C THR A 90 2.78 -8.14 -4.63
N ALA A 91 2.36 -9.39 -4.79
CA ALA A 91 1.26 -9.73 -5.69
C ALA A 91 -0.05 -9.11 -5.18
N GLN A 92 -0.30 -9.23 -3.88
CA GLN A 92 -1.49 -8.64 -3.28
C GLN A 92 -1.48 -7.12 -3.39
N LEU A 93 -0.31 -6.51 -3.30
CA LEU A 93 -0.19 -5.08 -3.53
C LEU A 93 -0.63 -4.72 -4.95
N GLY A 94 -0.23 -5.53 -5.93
CA GLY A 94 -0.67 -5.30 -7.30
C GLY A 94 -2.18 -5.30 -7.42
N TYR A 95 -2.84 -6.28 -6.81
CA TYR A 95 -4.30 -6.33 -6.83
C TYR A 95 -4.92 -5.15 -6.10
N LEU A 96 -4.36 -4.78 -4.96
CA LEU A 96 -4.85 -3.62 -4.20
C LEU A 96 -4.80 -2.36 -5.06
N LEU A 97 -3.67 -2.13 -5.72
CA LEU A 97 -3.49 -0.92 -6.53
C LEU A 97 -4.40 -0.89 -7.75
N GLU A 98 -4.87 -2.05 -8.21
CA GLU A 98 -5.79 -2.11 -9.34
C GLU A 98 -7.25 -2.08 -8.90
N GLY A 99 -7.50 -1.96 -7.61
CA GLY A 99 -8.87 -1.93 -7.11
C GLY A 99 -9.57 -3.28 -7.09
N ILE A 100 -8.79 -4.36 -7.16
CA ILE A 100 -9.30 -5.73 -7.15
C ILE A 100 -9.27 -6.22 -5.71
N ASP A 101 -10.14 -7.18 -5.40
CA ASP A 101 -10.12 -7.80 -4.09
C ASP A 101 -8.81 -8.57 -3.93
N TRP A 102 -7.86 -7.96 -3.26
CA TRP A 102 -6.52 -8.49 -3.11
C TRP A 102 -6.45 -9.68 -2.15
N ARG A 103 -7.51 -9.91 -1.38
CA ARG A 103 -7.53 -10.98 -0.37
C ARG A 103 -7.74 -12.35 -0.98
N MET A 104 -8.55 -12.43 -2.03
CA MET A 104 -8.85 -13.70 -2.70
C MET A 104 -9.02 -13.48 -4.20
N PRO A 105 -7.98 -13.02 -4.88
CA PRO A 105 -8.14 -12.61 -6.27
C PRO A 105 -8.50 -13.76 -7.20
N GLN A 106 -8.02 -14.96 -6.92
CA GLN A 106 -8.30 -16.09 -7.79
C GLN A 106 -9.67 -16.67 -7.55
N LYS A 107 -10.24 -16.41 -6.39
CA LYS A 107 -11.54 -16.94 -6.05
C LYS A 107 -12.66 -16.01 -6.43
N THR A 108 -12.31 -14.81 -6.79
CA THR A 108 -13.32 -13.91 -7.25
C THR A 108 -13.81 -14.40 -8.59
N TRP A 109 -14.88 -13.86 -8.99
CA TRP A 109 -15.47 -14.15 -10.24
C TRP A 109 -14.47 -14.02 -11.37
N ARG A 110 -14.48 -14.98 -12.26
CA ARG A 110 -13.54 -15.04 -13.37
C ARG A 110 -14.25 -14.60 -14.64
N PRO A 111 -13.94 -13.42 -15.14
CA PRO A 111 -14.59 -12.92 -16.35
C PRO A 111 -14.35 -13.82 -17.54
N THR A 112 -13.20 -14.47 -17.58
CA THR A 112 -12.92 -15.37 -18.66
C THR A 112 -13.83 -16.56 -18.66
N ALA A 113 -14.36 -16.91 -17.53
CA ALA A 113 -15.28 -18.03 -17.46
C ALA A 113 -16.57 -17.75 -18.21
N VAL A 114 -16.85 -16.53 -18.43
CA VAL A 114 -18.03 -16.16 -19.18
C VAL A 114 -17.72 -15.82 -20.61
N GLY A 115 -16.54 -16.09 -20.89
CA GLY A 115 -16.08 -15.78 -22.27
C GLY A 115 -15.81 -14.45 -22.27
#